data_d75fd8e0714bec0063ce14d223586fde
#
_entry.id   d75fd8e0714bec0063ce14d223586fde
#
_cell.length_a   1.000
_cell.length_b   1.000
_cell.length_c   1.000
_cell.angle_alpha   90.00
_cell.angle_beta   90.00
_cell.angle_gamma   90.00
#
_symmetry.space_group_name_H-M   'P 1'
#
loop_
_entity.id
_entity.type
_entity.pdbx_description
1 polymer ?
#
loop_
_entity_poly.entity_id
_entity_poly.type
_entity_poly.pdbx_seq_one_letter_code
_entity_poly.pdbx_strand_id
1 'polypeptide(L)'
;MRFVVLLGAVSVWLGTPLRAQPADLVFENGRILTVDATDRVAEAVAIRGSRIIAVGTSAEVRTSIGPRTRRINLAGRTMTPGLLDAHMHFADGGGNRLTLLDVAYPTVRSVRDVADAVGAAARALPAGTWIQGRGWDEGKLAERRLLTAADLDAATPAHPVYLTNTTGHYGVANSLALRMAGITRTTPDPPNGTIDRDASGTPTGVLKESAQGLVRRLIPPRTPAESERGIRELIKAYNAEGMTGAKDPGISAQTVALYRKIQADSSLSVRIFGLWSATRSVAAAQQLIAERAATTRPYDSTGDDQLVMGGVKLYADGSGGARTAWLSTPWSRNFREVDGDNHGYPAGNPDTLRLMIRMFHEAGMHVSVHSIGDRAIDWVVDSYAEALRASPKRGLRHGIIHANIPSDHAIETMARLQRDFDAGYPEPSATFTWWLGDTYAGNFGDARALRLNPFATYRRNGMTWANGSDFYVTPFPARYGLWAAVSRETLLGTWGPTPFGTAESVDVKTALRAVTIWAARQMFLDQKIGSIEVGKYADLAIWDRDFYTVPTAQLKDARCLMTLFNGRIVHATSDAPTSP
;
A
#
# COMPACT_ATOMS: atom_id res chain seq x y z
N MET A 1 -13.21 -87.69 -6.39
CA MET A 1 -12.83 -86.33 -5.98
C MET A 1 -11.71 -85.81 -6.88
N ARG A 2 -12.00 -84.97 -7.83
CA ARG A 2 -11.02 -84.36 -8.72
C ARG A 2 -10.76 -82.93 -8.25
N PHE A 3 -9.55 -82.62 -7.82
CA PHE A 3 -9.16 -81.24 -7.47
C PHE A 3 -8.79 -80.49 -8.76
N VAL A 4 -9.47 -79.38 -9.01
CA VAL A 4 -9.13 -78.37 -10.02
C VAL A 4 -8.28 -77.30 -9.35
N VAL A 5 -7.03 -77.20 -9.75
CA VAL A 5 -6.13 -76.09 -9.33
C VAL A 5 -6.33 -74.93 -10.32
N LEU A 6 -6.91 -73.82 -9.87
CA LEU A 6 -6.96 -72.54 -10.63
C LEU A 6 -5.64 -71.80 -10.41
N LEU A 7 -4.80 -71.67 -11.41
CA LEU A 7 -3.67 -70.75 -11.46
C LEU A 7 -4.19 -69.36 -11.79
N GLY A 8 -4.21 -68.47 -10.79
CA GLY A 8 -4.49 -67.04 -10.99
C GLY A 8 -3.26 -66.32 -11.58
N ALA A 9 -3.37 -65.80 -12.79
CA ALA A 9 -2.37 -64.95 -13.39
C ALA A 9 -2.41 -63.56 -12.74
N VAL A 10 -1.40 -63.17 -11.96
CA VAL A 10 -1.21 -61.82 -11.43
C VAL A 10 -0.63 -60.94 -12.53
N SER A 11 -1.46 -60.13 -13.17
CA SER A 11 -1.03 -59.09 -14.11
C SER A 11 -0.37 -57.95 -13.33
N VAL A 12 0.94 -57.86 -13.30
CA VAL A 12 1.70 -56.72 -12.82
C VAL A 12 1.56 -55.59 -13.85
N TRP A 13 0.69 -54.62 -13.55
CA TRP A 13 0.66 -53.37 -14.29
C TRP A 13 1.92 -52.56 -13.92
N LEU A 14 2.94 -52.64 -14.79
CA LEU A 14 4.06 -51.71 -14.79
C LEU A 14 3.49 -50.35 -15.25
N GLY A 15 3.03 -49.54 -14.31
CA GLY A 15 2.66 -48.15 -14.58
C GLY A 15 3.86 -47.44 -15.19
N THR A 16 3.78 -47.07 -16.46
CA THR A 16 4.75 -46.15 -17.06
C THR A 16 4.81 -44.91 -16.19
N PRO A 17 6.00 -44.46 -15.72
CA PRO A 17 6.10 -43.25 -14.95
C PRO A 17 5.48 -42.12 -15.79
N LEU A 18 4.46 -41.41 -15.26
CA LEU A 18 3.93 -40.23 -15.89
C LEU A 18 5.09 -39.25 -16.06
N ARG A 19 5.59 -39.17 -17.29
CA ARG A 19 6.66 -38.23 -17.65
C ARG A 19 6.12 -36.85 -17.35
N ALA A 20 6.71 -36.13 -16.39
CA ALA A 20 6.31 -34.79 -16.06
C ALA A 20 6.25 -33.95 -17.36
N GLN A 21 5.10 -33.30 -17.59
CA GLN A 21 4.94 -32.52 -18.83
C GLN A 21 5.99 -31.39 -18.86
N PRO A 22 6.61 -31.11 -20.02
CA PRO A 22 7.64 -30.10 -20.15
C PRO A 22 7.12 -28.70 -19.78
N ALA A 23 8.05 -27.80 -19.44
CA ALA A 23 7.77 -26.37 -19.22
C ALA A 23 7.36 -25.68 -20.54
N ASP A 24 6.53 -24.66 -20.42
CA ASP A 24 6.23 -23.74 -21.52
C ASP A 24 7.35 -22.69 -21.67
N LEU A 25 7.90 -22.25 -20.53
CA LEU A 25 8.91 -21.20 -20.43
C LEU A 25 9.97 -21.58 -19.39
N VAL A 26 11.25 -21.37 -19.74
CA VAL A 26 12.39 -21.54 -18.84
C VAL A 26 13.26 -20.28 -18.88
N PHE A 27 13.57 -19.75 -17.71
CA PHE A 27 14.62 -18.76 -17.50
C PHE A 27 15.86 -19.47 -16.97
N GLU A 28 17.02 -19.19 -17.54
CA GLU A 28 18.29 -19.83 -17.19
C GLU A 28 19.44 -18.81 -17.11
N ASN A 29 20.54 -19.20 -16.47
CA ASN A 29 21.74 -18.39 -16.31
C ASN A 29 21.46 -17.03 -15.63
N GLY A 30 20.62 -17.00 -14.60
CA GLY A 30 20.26 -15.84 -13.83
C GLY A 30 20.72 -15.89 -12.38
N ARG A 31 20.42 -14.82 -11.66
CA ARG A 31 20.46 -14.78 -10.19
C ARG A 31 19.03 -14.70 -9.67
N ILE A 32 18.50 -15.85 -9.29
CA ILE A 32 17.10 -15.98 -8.87
C ILE A 32 17.05 -15.85 -7.35
N LEU A 33 16.64 -14.68 -6.86
CA LEU A 33 16.43 -14.44 -5.43
C LEU A 33 15.08 -15.06 -5.04
N THR A 34 15.12 -16.27 -4.49
CA THR A 34 13.89 -17.05 -4.28
C THR A 34 12.98 -16.48 -3.21
N VAL A 35 13.53 -15.78 -2.23
CA VAL A 35 12.80 -15.27 -1.03
C VAL A 35 12.05 -16.40 -0.31
N ASP A 36 12.52 -17.63 -0.44
CA ASP A 36 12.06 -18.79 0.33
C ASP A 36 12.52 -18.67 1.81
N ALA A 37 12.23 -19.70 2.61
CA ALA A 37 12.58 -19.69 4.04
C ALA A 37 14.09 -19.52 4.31
N THR A 38 14.95 -19.87 3.34
CA THR A 38 16.42 -19.87 3.46
C THR A 38 17.10 -18.76 2.65
N ASP A 39 16.34 -17.92 1.92
CA ASP A 39 16.86 -16.90 1.00
C ASP A 39 17.84 -17.48 -0.05
N ARG A 40 17.53 -18.67 -0.54
CA ARG A 40 18.35 -19.34 -1.55
C ARG A 40 18.45 -18.52 -2.83
N VAL A 41 19.63 -18.52 -3.44
CA VAL A 41 19.84 -17.97 -4.79
C VAL A 41 19.94 -19.14 -5.77
N ALA A 42 18.99 -19.24 -6.68
CA ALA A 42 18.98 -20.22 -7.77
C ALA A 42 19.50 -19.61 -9.08
N GLU A 43 19.65 -20.43 -10.13
CA GLU A 43 20.15 -20.00 -11.44
C GLU A 43 19.05 -20.03 -12.52
N ALA A 44 18.00 -20.83 -12.31
CA ALA A 44 16.97 -21.08 -13.30
C ALA A 44 15.60 -21.35 -12.68
N VAL A 45 14.54 -21.07 -13.47
CA VAL A 45 13.14 -21.32 -13.14
C VAL A 45 12.43 -21.88 -14.38
N ALA A 46 11.64 -22.96 -14.21
CA ALA A 46 10.76 -23.50 -15.23
C ALA A 46 9.29 -23.21 -14.90
N ILE A 47 8.53 -22.80 -15.89
CA ILE A 47 7.13 -22.40 -15.77
C ILE A 47 6.28 -23.21 -16.73
N ARG A 48 5.11 -23.68 -16.24
CA ARG A 48 4.08 -24.30 -17.07
C ARG A 48 2.72 -23.67 -16.72
N GLY A 49 2.05 -23.14 -17.75
CA GLY A 49 0.85 -22.32 -17.55
C GLY A 49 1.14 -21.15 -16.62
N SER A 50 0.41 -21.08 -15.53
CA SER A 50 0.59 -20.03 -14.52
C SER A 50 1.53 -20.42 -13.36
N ARG A 51 2.09 -21.64 -13.35
CA ARG A 51 2.79 -22.20 -12.18
C ARG A 51 4.27 -22.43 -12.41
N ILE A 52 5.05 -22.20 -11.37
CA ILE A 52 6.44 -22.60 -11.27
C ILE A 52 6.48 -24.13 -11.07
N ILE A 53 7.23 -24.85 -11.92
CA ILE A 53 7.34 -26.31 -11.87
C ILE A 53 8.74 -26.80 -11.48
N ALA A 54 9.77 -25.95 -11.62
CA ALA A 54 11.12 -26.23 -11.13
C ALA A 54 11.87 -24.94 -10.80
N VAL A 55 12.75 -24.99 -9.79
CA VAL A 55 13.65 -23.91 -9.36
C VAL A 55 14.95 -24.56 -8.89
N GLY A 56 16.09 -24.14 -9.43
CA GLY A 56 17.38 -24.72 -9.05
C GLY A 56 18.53 -24.20 -9.89
N THR A 57 19.57 -25.01 -10.04
CA THR A 57 20.66 -24.76 -10.99
C THR A 57 20.13 -24.88 -12.43
N SER A 58 20.83 -24.27 -13.37
CA SER A 58 20.49 -24.41 -14.80
C SER A 58 20.51 -25.89 -15.27
N ALA A 59 21.34 -26.74 -14.67
CA ALA A 59 21.41 -28.16 -14.97
C ALA A 59 20.16 -28.92 -14.49
N GLU A 60 19.70 -28.66 -13.26
CA GLU A 60 18.50 -29.29 -12.68
C GLU A 60 17.24 -28.90 -13.46
N VAL A 61 17.06 -27.62 -13.76
CA VAL A 61 15.88 -27.12 -14.46
C VAL A 61 15.84 -27.57 -15.93
N ARG A 62 16.98 -27.87 -16.53
CA ARG A 62 17.06 -28.38 -17.91
C ARG A 62 16.25 -29.65 -18.15
N THR A 63 16.04 -30.47 -17.12
CA THR A 63 15.20 -31.68 -17.20
C THR A 63 13.72 -31.37 -17.50
N SER A 64 13.28 -30.14 -17.27
CA SER A 64 11.93 -29.67 -17.59
C SER A 64 11.78 -29.13 -19.01
N ILE A 65 12.87 -29.10 -19.83
CA ILE A 65 12.83 -28.54 -21.19
C ILE A 65 12.31 -29.62 -22.15
N GLY A 66 11.36 -29.25 -22.99
CA GLY A 66 10.85 -30.03 -24.10
C GLY A 66 10.97 -29.29 -25.44
N PRO A 67 10.60 -29.96 -26.56
CA PRO A 67 10.79 -29.38 -27.90
C PRO A 67 10.08 -28.03 -28.15
N ARG A 68 9.03 -27.73 -27.37
CA ARG A 68 8.24 -26.49 -27.50
C ARG A 68 8.52 -25.50 -26.40
N THR A 69 9.44 -25.80 -25.48
CA THR A 69 9.79 -24.90 -24.38
C THR A 69 10.49 -23.65 -24.89
N ARG A 70 9.94 -22.49 -24.64
CA ARG A 70 10.61 -21.21 -24.85
C ARG A 70 11.71 -21.05 -23.79
N ARG A 71 12.92 -20.71 -24.22
CA ARG A 71 14.05 -20.48 -23.31
C ARG A 71 14.46 -19.01 -23.34
N ILE A 72 14.71 -18.43 -22.19
CA ILE A 72 15.21 -17.05 -22.05
C ILE A 72 16.48 -17.08 -21.21
N ASN A 73 17.59 -16.63 -21.79
CA ASN A 73 18.85 -16.49 -21.08
C ASN A 73 18.89 -15.15 -20.34
N LEU A 74 18.94 -15.20 -19.01
CA LEU A 74 19.01 -14.00 -18.16
C LEU A 74 20.37 -13.31 -18.22
N ALA A 75 21.42 -13.99 -18.69
CA ALA A 75 22.78 -13.43 -18.80
C ALA A 75 23.24 -12.76 -17.50
N GLY A 76 23.03 -13.42 -16.36
CA GLY A 76 23.39 -12.94 -15.03
C GLY A 76 22.43 -11.92 -14.40
N ARG A 77 21.36 -11.50 -15.10
CA ARG A 77 20.36 -10.59 -14.55
C ARG A 77 19.61 -11.22 -13.37
N THR A 78 19.10 -10.35 -12.50
CA THR A 78 18.42 -10.79 -11.28
C THR A 78 16.92 -10.99 -11.54
N MET A 79 16.38 -12.08 -10.98
CA MET A 79 14.95 -12.32 -10.90
C MET A 79 14.51 -12.36 -9.43
N THR A 80 13.38 -11.74 -9.14
CA THR A 80 12.69 -11.77 -7.84
C THR A 80 11.25 -12.28 -8.02
N PRO A 81 10.56 -12.66 -6.94
CA PRO A 81 9.09 -12.63 -6.96
C PRO A 81 8.62 -11.26 -7.43
N GLY A 82 7.48 -11.17 -8.06
CA GLY A 82 6.83 -9.89 -8.33
C GLY A 82 6.64 -9.13 -7.02
N LEU A 83 6.97 -7.84 -7.03
CA LEU A 83 6.86 -7.01 -5.83
C LEU A 83 5.39 -6.73 -5.51
N LEU A 84 5.10 -6.57 -4.23
CA LEU A 84 3.76 -6.36 -3.69
C LEU A 84 3.72 -5.07 -2.86
N ASP A 85 2.56 -4.42 -2.85
CA ASP A 85 2.28 -3.27 -2.01
C ASP A 85 1.21 -3.65 -0.97
N ALA A 86 1.57 -3.66 0.30
CA ALA A 86 0.69 -4.11 1.37
C ALA A 86 -0.36 -3.05 1.78
N HIS A 87 -0.26 -1.84 1.28
CA HIS A 87 -1.23 -0.77 1.53
C HIS A 87 -1.09 0.34 0.49
N MET A 88 -2.04 0.43 -0.42
CA MET A 88 -2.14 1.54 -1.38
C MET A 88 -3.57 1.75 -1.83
N HIS A 89 -3.95 2.96 -2.17
CA HIS A 89 -5.24 3.28 -2.75
C HIS A 89 -5.20 3.10 -4.27
N PHE A 90 -5.23 1.83 -4.74
CA PHE A 90 -4.96 1.49 -6.15
C PHE A 90 -5.97 2.13 -7.10
N ALA A 91 -7.27 1.91 -6.87
CA ALA A 91 -8.31 2.44 -7.74
C ALA A 91 -8.37 3.98 -7.73
N ASP A 92 -8.34 4.57 -6.54
CA ASP A 92 -8.37 6.03 -6.39
C ASP A 92 -7.09 6.67 -6.92
N GLY A 93 -5.93 6.06 -6.66
CA GLY A 93 -4.65 6.53 -7.14
C GLY A 93 -4.56 6.54 -8.66
N GLY A 94 -5.07 5.51 -9.32
CA GLY A 94 -5.17 5.45 -10.78
C GLY A 94 -6.05 6.58 -11.34
N GLY A 95 -7.22 6.78 -10.75
CA GLY A 95 -8.11 7.86 -11.14
C GLY A 95 -7.53 9.26 -10.88
N ASN A 96 -6.89 9.46 -9.72
CA ASN A 96 -6.26 10.73 -9.35
C ASN A 96 -5.15 11.13 -10.31
N ARG A 97 -4.29 10.18 -10.70
CA ARG A 97 -3.24 10.44 -11.73
C ARG A 97 -3.79 10.93 -13.06
N LEU A 98 -4.99 10.50 -13.40
CA LEU A 98 -5.61 10.83 -14.68
C LEU A 98 -6.33 12.18 -14.64
N THR A 99 -6.95 12.55 -13.51
CA THR A 99 -7.95 13.63 -13.47
C THR A 99 -7.55 14.82 -12.62
N LEU A 100 -6.57 14.68 -11.71
CA LEU A 100 -6.17 15.78 -10.84
C LEU A 100 -4.91 16.47 -11.36
N LEU A 101 -4.85 17.79 -11.15
CA LEU A 101 -3.65 18.57 -11.39
C LEU A 101 -2.54 18.11 -10.43
N ASP A 102 -1.39 17.75 -10.98
CA ASP A 102 -0.23 17.41 -10.17
C ASP A 102 0.43 18.68 -9.62
N VAL A 103 0.33 18.84 -8.30
CA VAL A 103 1.01 19.90 -7.54
C VAL A 103 1.95 19.30 -6.49
N ALA A 104 2.50 18.12 -6.79
CA ALA A 104 3.50 17.45 -5.95
C ALA A 104 4.93 17.91 -6.29
N TYR A 105 5.85 17.72 -5.33
CA TYR A 105 7.28 17.76 -5.61
C TYR A 105 7.69 16.60 -6.55
N PRO A 106 8.59 16.79 -7.53
CA PRO A 106 9.34 18.01 -7.85
C PRO A 106 8.65 18.93 -8.87
N THR A 107 7.40 18.65 -9.28
CA THR A 107 6.63 19.46 -10.25
C THR A 107 6.46 20.90 -9.73
N VAL A 108 6.16 21.02 -8.43
CA VAL A 108 6.13 22.31 -7.73
C VAL A 108 7.15 22.31 -6.59
N ARG A 109 7.80 23.47 -6.35
CA ARG A 109 8.81 23.66 -5.31
C ARG A 109 8.57 24.92 -4.47
N SER A 110 7.60 25.73 -4.84
CA SER A 110 7.22 26.97 -4.16
C SER A 110 5.71 27.21 -4.20
N VAL A 111 5.22 28.06 -3.34
CA VAL A 111 3.82 28.55 -3.37
C VAL A 111 3.50 29.18 -4.73
N ARG A 112 4.47 29.88 -5.31
CA ARG A 112 4.32 30.49 -6.64
C ARG A 112 4.12 29.42 -7.73
N ASP A 113 4.90 28.35 -7.72
CA ASP A 113 4.75 27.27 -8.72
C ASP A 113 3.33 26.67 -8.65
N VAL A 114 2.78 26.51 -7.43
CA VAL A 114 1.40 26.03 -7.24
C VAL A 114 0.41 27.03 -7.86
N ALA A 115 0.55 28.33 -7.58
CA ALA A 115 -0.32 29.37 -8.13
C ALA A 115 -0.24 29.42 -9.67
N ASP A 116 0.96 29.31 -10.23
CA ASP A 116 1.19 29.28 -11.67
C ASP A 116 0.54 28.04 -12.33
N ALA A 117 0.66 26.86 -11.71
CA ALA A 117 0.03 25.62 -12.19
C ALA A 117 -1.50 25.71 -12.19
N VAL A 118 -2.10 26.19 -11.09
CA VAL A 118 -3.58 26.39 -11.02
C VAL A 118 -4.04 27.48 -12.00
N GLY A 119 -3.27 28.55 -12.14
CA GLY A 119 -3.55 29.63 -13.13
C GLY A 119 -3.49 29.12 -14.56
N ALA A 120 -2.55 28.23 -14.88
CA ALA A 120 -2.49 27.58 -16.20
C ALA A 120 -3.73 26.71 -16.45
N ALA A 121 -4.17 25.93 -15.46
CA ALA A 121 -5.39 25.13 -15.53
C ALA A 121 -6.63 26.03 -15.70
N ALA A 122 -6.71 27.13 -14.95
CA ALA A 122 -7.82 28.09 -15.04
C ALA A 122 -7.98 28.69 -16.44
N ARG A 123 -6.87 29.01 -17.10
CA ARG A 123 -6.90 29.55 -18.49
C ARG A 123 -7.37 28.54 -19.53
N ALA A 124 -7.22 27.24 -19.24
CA ALA A 124 -7.58 26.15 -20.15
C ALA A 124 -9.04 25.67 -20.00
N LEU A 125 -9.72 26.07 -18.92
CA LEU A 125 -11.04 25.55 -18.58
C LEU A 125 -12.12 26.66 -18.70
N PRO A 126 -13.39 26.30 -18.99
CA PRO A 126 -14.50 27.23 -18.91
C PRO A 126 -14.67 27.79 -17.50
N ALA A 127 -15.01 29.08 -17.39
CA ALA A 127 -15.27 29.72 -16.09
C ALA A 127 -16.30 28.92 -15.27
N GLY A 128 -16.11 28.88 -13.96
CA GLY A 128 -16.94 28.10 -13.02
C GLY A 128 -16.57 26.61 -12.91
N THR A 129 -15.68 26.09 -13.77
CA THR A 129 -15.19 24.71 -13.66
C THR A 129 -14.32 24.55 -12.40
N TRP A 130 -14.55 23.48 -11.64
CA TRP A 130 -13.71 23.12 -10.50
C TRP A 130 -12.28 22.76 -10.95
N ILE A 131 -11.30 23.36 -10.31
CA ILE A 131 -9.90 22.95 -10.42
C ILE A 131 -9.56 22.11 -9.19
N GLN A 132 -9.24 20.86 -9.43
CA GLN A 132 -8.83 19.94 -8.40
C GLN A 132 -7.37 19.56 -8.60
N GLY A 133 -6.60 19.56 -7.53
CA GLY A 133 -5.18 19.16 -7.58
C GLY A 133 -4.77 18.38 -6.34
N ARG A 134 -3.59 17.78 -6.41
CA ARG A 134 -3.09 16.94 -5.34
C ARG A 134 -1.58 16.92 -5.24
N GLY A 135 -1.09 16.73 -4.02
CA GLY A 135 0.28 16.32 -3.75
C GLY A 135 1.19 17.39 -3.17
N TRP A 136 0.69 18.64 -2.99
CA TRP A 136 1.49 19.66 -2.31
C TRP A 136 1.84 19.25 -0.87
N ASP A 137 2.99 19.70 -0.40
CA ASP A 137 3.53 19.39 0.92
C ASP A 137 4.36 20.59 1.39
N GLU A 138 3.96 21.21 2.49
CA GLU A 138 4.63 22.40 3.05
C GLU A 138 6.08 22.15 3.42
N GLY A 139 6.45 20.93 3.76
CA GLY A 139 7.84 20.56 4.03
C GLY A 139 8.74 20.58 2.80
N LYS A 140 8.14 20.59 1.59
CA LYS A 140 8.83 20.59 0.30
C LYS A 140 8.74 21.90 -0.45
N LEU A 141 7.86 22.82 -0.01
CA LEU A 141 7.79 24.17 -0.56
C LEU A 141 8.88 25.05 0.03
N ALA A 142 9.46 25.94 -0.78
CA ALA A 142 10.54 26.86 -0.37
C ALA A 142 10.13 27.71 0.84
N GLU A 143 8.86 28.12 0.89
CA GLU A 143 8.30 28.95 1.95
C GLU A 143 8.01 28.16 3.24
N ARG A 144 8.03 26.83 3.18
CA ARG A 144 7.83 25.90 4.31
C ARG A 144 6.58 26.26 5.15
N ARG A 145 5.50 26.60 4.47
CA ARG A 145 4.21 26.92 5.09
C ARG A 145 3.06 26.28 4.35
N LEU A 146 1.91 26.16 5.01
CA LEU A 146 0.68 25.73 4.35
C LEU A 146 0.30 26.71 3.24
N LEU A 147 -0.31 26.21 2.20
CA LEU A 147 -1.03 27.03 1.24
C LEU A 147 -2.26 27.64 1.91
N THR A 148 -2.65 28.82 1.47
CA THR A 148 -3.87 29.51 1.90
C THR A 148 -4.75 29.86 0.70
N ALA A 149 -6.00 30.24 0.95
CA ALA A 149 -6.91 30.73 -0.08
C ALA A 149 -6.30 31.90 -0.88
N ALA A 150 -5.65 32.84 -0.17
CA ALA A 150 -5.01 34.01 -0.76
C ALA A 150 -3.91 33.66 -1.79
N ASP A 151 -3.21 32.55 -1.60
CA ASP A 151 -2.19 32.10 -2.55
C ASP A 151 -2.78 31.67 -3.89
N LEU A 152 -4.07 31.31 -3.93
CA LEU A 152 -4.77 30.78 -5.11
C LEU A 152 -5.70 31.80 -5.79
N ASP A 153 -6.23 32.77 -5.02
CA ASP A 153 -7.31 33.66 -5.44
C ASP A 153 -6.98 34.48 -6.69
N ALA A 154 -5.79 35.07 -6.73
CA ALA A 154 -5.37 35.93 -7.86
C ALA A 154 -5.25 35.14 -9.17
N ALA A 155 -4.85 33.88 -9.09
CA ALA A 155 -4.68 32.99 -10.26
C ALA A 155 -6.00 32.38 -10.76
N THR A 156 -7.04 32.35 -9.90
CA THR A 156 -8.29 31.62 -10.16
C THR A 156 -9.57 32.41 -9.80
N PRO A 157 -9.72 33.67 -10.27
CA PRO A 157 -10.83 34.54 -9.84
C PRO A 157 -12.22 34.00 -10.23
N ALA A 158 -12.31 33.18 -11.31
CA ALA A 158 -13.56 32.63 -11.84
C ALA A 158 -13.70 31.11 -11.63
N HIS A 159 -12.78 30.47 -10.90
CA HIS A 159 -12.77 29.02 -10.74
C HIS A 159 -12.73 28.62 -9.26
N PRO A 160 -13.66 27.77 -8.76
CA PRO A 160 -13.49 27.18 -7.45
C PRO A 160 -12.33 26.18 -7.49
N VAL A 161 -11.44 26.26 -6.48
CA VAL A 161 -10.23 25.43 -6.39
C VAL A 161 -10.25 24.64 -5.10
N TYR A 162 -9.85 23.36 -5.19
CA TYR A 162 -9.56 22.54 -4.02
C TYR A 162 -8.30 21.69 -4.28
N LEU A 163 -7.24 21.96 -3.53
CA LEU A 163 -5.97 21.23 -3.62
C LEU A 163 -5.77 20.35 -2.38
N THR A 164 -5.78 19.05 -2.56
CA THR A 164 -5.54 18.11 -1.46
C THR A 164 -4.03 17.98 -1.20
N ASN A 165 -3.63 18.07 0.07
CA ASN A 165 -2.25 17.80 0.48
C ASN A 165 -1.85 16.35 0.16
N THR A 166 -0.55 16.09 0.06
CA THR A 166 -0.02 14.75 -0.24
C THR A 166 -0.55 13.65 0.68
N THR A 167 -0.75 13.95 1.98
CA THR A 167 -1.27 12.98 2.96
C THR A 167 -2.77 12.66 2.81
N GLY A 168 -3.53 13.53 2.12
CA GLY A 168 -4.99 13.36 1.97
C GLY A 168 -5.83 13.81 3.16
N HIS A 169 -5.22 14.08 4.33
CA HIS A 169 -5.91 14.42 5.57
C HIS A 169 -6.28 15.91 5.69
N TYR A 170 -5.77 16.75 4.80
CA TYR A 170 -6.13 18.17 4.70
C TYR A 170 -5.99 18.66 3.26
N GLY A 171 -6.58 19.80 3.00
CA GLY A 171 -6.48 20.47 1.72
C GLY A 171 -6.75 21.95 1.86
N VAL A 172 -6.56 22.69 0.77
CA VAL A 172 -6.80 24.14 0.70
C VAL A 172 -7.84 24.45 -0.37
N ALA A 173 -8.84 25.23 0.01
CA ALA A 173 -9.85 25.81 -0.86
C ALA A 173 -9.53 27.28 -1.11
N ASN A 174 -9.72 27.78 -2.33
CA ASN A 174 -9.68 29.22 -2.58
C ASN A 174 -10.93 29.91 -2.03
N SER A 175 -10.92 31.24 -1.98
CA SER A 175 -12.03 32.03 -1.42
C SER A 175 -13.36 31.79 -2.15
N LEU A 176 -13.35 31.52 -3.44
CA LEU A 176 -14.57 31.19 -4.19
C LEU A 176 -15.17 29.86 -3.73
N ALA A 177 -14.35 28.82 -3.57
CA ALA A 177 -14.80 27.52 -3.06
C ALA A 177 -15.33 27.60 -1.62
N LEU A 178 -14.67 28.39 -0.74
CA LEU A 178 -15.16 28.63 0.62
C LEU A 178 -16.54 29.31 0.61
N ARG A 179 -16.74 30.35 -0.21
CA ARG A 179 -18.05 31.01 -0.35
C ARG A 179 -19.13 30.05 -0.85
N MET A 180 -18.83 29.23 -1.87
CA MET A 180 -19.76 28.23 -2.39
C MET A 180 -20.14 27.19 -1.32
N ALA A 181 -19.21 26.85 -0.43
CA ALA A 181 -19.45 25.94 0.68
C ALA A 181 -20.17 26.59 1.89
N GLY A 182 -20.37 27.91 1.87
CA GLY A 182 -20.95 28.64 2.98
C GLY A 182 -20.04 28.75 4.21
N ILE A 183 -18.73 28.61 4.01
CA ILE A 183 -17.73 28.64 5.10
C ILE A 183 -17.41 30.13 5.41
N THR A 184 -17.68 30.55 6.64
CA THR A 184 -17.50 31.91 7.15
C THR A 184 -16.72 31.91 8.47
N ARG A 185 -16.50 33.10 9.03
CA ARG A 185 -15.89 33.24 10.36
C ARG A 185 -16.69 32.55 11.48
N THR A 186 -18.00 32.44 11.32
CA THR A 186 -18.92 31.85 12.31
C THR A 186 -19.26 30.39 12.05
N THR A 187 -18.80 29.81 10.96
CA THR A 187 -19.01 28.39 10.67
C THR A 187 -18.29 27.56 11.74
N PRO A 188 -18.98 26.71 12.51
CA PRO A 188 -18.32 25.88 13.52
C PRO A 188 -17.47 24.79 12.87
N ASP A 189 -16.46 24.32 13.58
CA ASP A 189 -15.71 23.14 13.18
C ASP A 189 -16.64 21.93 13.25
N PRO A 190 -16.64 21.07 12.21
CA PRO A 190 -17.42 19.85 12.26
C PRO A 190 -16.79 18.82 13.24
N PRO A 191 -17.55 17.84 13.74
CA PRO A 191 -17.01 16.79 14.56
C PRO A 191 -15.79 16.11 13.88
N ASN A 192 -14.70 15.96 14.61
CA ASN A 192 -13.45 15.35 14.13
C ASN A 192 -12.86 16.05 12.88
N GLY A 193 -12.93 17.37 12.82
CA GLY A 193 -12.34 18.16 11.74
C GLY A 193 -12.13 19.61 12.16
N THR A 194 -11.23 20.30 11.47
CA THR A 194 -10.84 21.69 11.80
C THR A 194 -10.87 22.56 10.54
N ILE A 195 -11.46 23.74 10.66
CA ILE A 195 -11.34 24.84 9.71
C ILE A 195 -10.25 25.76 10.23
N ASP A 196 -9.07 25.77 9.59
CA ASP A 196 -7.99 26.66 10.03
C ASP A 196 -8.38 28.13 9.84
N ARG A 197 -8.09 28.97 10.85
CA ARG A 197 -8.42 30.41 10.87
C ARG A 197 -7.18 31.24 11.18
N ASP A 198 -7.16 32.45 10.67
CA ASP A 198 -6.18 33.45 11.05
C ASP A 198 -6.49 34.06 12.41
N ALA A 199 -5.65 34.99 12.88
CA ALA A 199 -5.82 35.68 14.16
C ALA A 199 -7.12 36.51 14.24
N SER A 200 -7.72 36.89 13.10
CA SER A 200 -9.00 37.58 13.03
C SER A 200 -10.21 36.64 13.07
N GLY A 201 -9.98 35.32 13.03
CA GLY A 201 -11.02 34.30 12.93
C GLY A 201 -11.47 34.03 11.50
N THR A 202 -10.83 34.61 10.49
CA THR A 202 -11.16 34.36 9.08
C THR A 202 -10.61 33.00 8.61
N PRO A 203 -11.43 32.15 7.95
CA PRO A 203 -10.95 30.91 7.39
C PRO A 203 -9.79 31.12 6.41
N THR A 204 -8.67 30.42 6.63
CA THR A 204 -7.47 30.52 5.78
C THR A 204 -7.60 29.77 4.45
N GLY A 205 -8.61 28.93 4.32
CA GLY A 205 -8.77 27.97 3.21
C GLY A 205 -8.37 26.55 3.58
N VAL A 206 -7.56 26.35 4.60
CA VAL A 206 -7.12 25.02 5.04
C VAL A 206 -8.23 24.31 5.80
N LEU A 207 -8.58 23.11 5.34
CA LEU A 207 -9.61 22.24 5.91
C LEU A 207 -8.99 20.88 6.25
N LYS A 208 -9.13 20.44 7.51
CA LYS A 208 -8.54 19.18 8.01
C LYS A 208 -9.63 18.15 8.31
N GLU A 209 -9.31 16.89 8.06
CA GLU A 209 -10.14 15.72 8.34
C GLU A 209 -11.58 15.88 7.81
N SER A 210 -12.61 15.77 8.68
CA SER A 210 -14.01 15.87 8.26
C SER A 210 -14.40 17.24 7.71
N ALA A 211 -13.66 18.30 8.03
CA ALA A 211 -13.92 19.65 7.49
C ALA A 211 -13.72 19.71 5.96
N GLN A 212 -12.88 18.85 5.39
CA GLN A 212 -12.74 18.73 3.93
C GLN A 212 -14.09 18.44 3.25
N GLY A 213 -14.95 17.67 3.91
CA GLY A 213 -16.29 17.31 3.41
C GLY A 213 -17.19 18.50 3.11
N LEU A 214 -16.97 19.63 3.79
CA LEU A 214 -17.74 20.87 3.56
C LEU A 214 -17.58 21.38 2.12
N VAL A 215 -16.40 21.21 1.53
CA VAL A 215 -16.10 21.62 0.14
C VAL A 215 -16.23 20.42 -0.82
N ARG A 216 -15.68 19.27 -0.46
CA ARG A 216 -15.62 18.10 -1.36
C ARG A 216 -16.98 17.62 -1.84
N ARG A 217 -18.04 17.78 -1.05
CA ARG A 217 -19.43 17.45 -1.47
C ARG A 217 -19.95 18.28 -2.64
N LEU A 218 -19.34 19.43 -2.94
CA LEU A 218 -19.71 20.30 -4.04
C LEU A 218 -18.96 19.96 -5.34
N ILE A 219 -17.93 19.16 -5.23
CA ILE A 219 -17.08 18.78 -6.36
C ILE A 219 -17.76 17.64 -7.11
N PRO A 220 -17.95 17.73 -8.44
CA PRO A 220 -18.49 16.63 -9.22
C PRO A 220 -17.64 15.36 -9.05
N PRO A 221 -18.26 14.20 -8.80
CA PRO A 221 -17.53 12.96 -8.69
C PRO A 221 -16.95 12.55 -10.05
N ARG A 222 -15.84 11.83 -10.00
CA ARG A 222 -15.24 11.17 -11.15
C ARG A 222 -16.21 10.14 -11.75
N THR A 223 -16.29 10.09 -13.07
CA THR A 223 -17.12 9.10 -13.75
C THR A 223 -16.56 7.68 -13.63
N PRO A 224 -17.40 6.63 -13.71
CA PRO A 224 -16.93 5.25 -13.75
C PRO A 224 -15.95 4.97 -14.91
N ALA A 225 -16.14 5.60 -16.06
CA ALA A 225 -15.26 5.45 -17.21
C ALA A 225 -13.85 6.05 -16.96
N GLU A 226 -13.78 7.22 -16.32
CA GLU A 226 -12.50 7.81 -15.90
C GLU A 226 -11.80 6.96 -14.84
N SER A 227 -12.55 6.43 -13.88
CA SER A 227 -12.02 5.54 -12.85
C SER A 227 -11.45 4.25 -13.48
N GLU A 228 -12.19 3.61 -14.39
CA GLU A 228 -11.71 2.43 -15.11
C GLU A 228 -10.44 2.72 -15.91
N ARG A 229 -10.42 3.81 -16.67
CA ARG A 229 -9.24 4.22 -17.45
C ARG A 229 -8.03 4.45 -16.54
N GLY A 230 -8.25 5.14 -15.41
CA GLY A 230 -7.19 5.37 -14.41
C GLY A 230 -6.63 4.08 -13.83
N ILE A 231 -7.48 3.10 -13.49
CA ILE A 231 -7.05 1.78 -13.02
C ILE A 231 -6.22 1.07 -14.09
N ARG A 232 -6.67 1.05 -15.35
CA ARG A 232 -5.96 0.39 -16.46
C ARG A 232 -4.57 1.01 -16.71
N GLU A 233 -4.46 2.33 -16.68
CA GLU A 233 -3.17 3.01 -16.83
C GLU A 233 -2.24 2.75 -15.62
N LEU A 234 -2.79 2.68 -14.40
CA LEU A 234 -1.99 2.33 -13.24
C LEU A 234 -1.50 0.88 -13.28
N ILE A 235 -2.29 -0.08 -13.77
CA ILE A 235 -1.87 -1.48 -13.96
C ILE A 235 -0.62 -1.53 -14.87
N LYS A 236 -0.60 -0.80 -15.98
CA LYS A 236 0.57 -0.75 -16.88
C LYS A 236 1.80 -0.18 -16.18
N ALA A 237 1.63 0.95 -15.48
CA ALA A 237 2.70 1.59 -14.73
C ALA A 237 3.22 0.69 -13.60
N TYR A 238 2.33 -0.05 -12.94
CA TYR A 238 2.64 -0.98 -11.88
C TYR A 238 3.47 -2.17 -12.38
N ASN A 239 3.05 -2.77 -13.49
CA ASN A 239 3.82 -3.83 -14.13
C ASN A 239 5.21 -3.35 -14.62
N ALA A 240 5.34 -2.10 -15.07
CA ALA A 240 6.62 -1.52 -15.46
C ALA A 240 7.61 -1.38 -14.28
N GLU A 241 7.12 -1.40 -13.05
CA GLU A 241 7.90 -1.37 -11.81
C GLU A 241 8.09 -2.77 -11.18
N GLY A 242 7.81 -3.85 -11.93
CA GLY A 242 7.99 -5.22 -11.43
C GLY A 242 6.97 -5.65 -10.38
N MET A 243 5.84 -4.93 -10.28
CA MET A 243 4.86 -5.15 -9.25
C MET A 243 3.68 -5.97 -9.76
N THR A 244 3.20 -6.91 -8.95
CA THR A 244 2.20 -7.91 -9.35
C THR A 244 1.03 -8.05 -8.38
N GLY A 245 1.03 -7.32 -7.25
CA GLY A 245 -0.08 -7.38 -6.31
C GLY A 245 -0.15 -6.18 -5.38
N ALA A 246 -1.36 -5.81 -4.98
CA ALA A 246 -1.67 -4.68 -4.11
C ALA A 246 -2.80 -5.00 -3.14
N LYS A 247 -2.67 -4.49 -1.90
CA LYS A 247 -3.78 -4.41 -0.95
C LYS A 247 -4.40 -3.02 -1.09
N ASP A 248 -5.66 -2.98 -1.56
CA ASP A 248 -6.44 -1.75 -1.83
C ASP A 248 -7.53 -1.56 -0.75
N PRO A 249 -7.27 -0.77 0.28
CA PRO A 249 -8.16 -0.60 1.40
C PRO A 249 -9.21 0.49 1.18
N GLY A 250 -10.40 0.27 1.70
CA GLY A 250 -11.47 1.27 1.71
C GLY A 250 -12.23 1.37 0.39
N ILE A 251 -12.33 0.28 -0.36
CA ILE A 251 -13.02 0.25 -1.65
C ILE A 251 -14.52 0.00 -1.52
N SER A 252 -15.26 0.44 -2.53
CA SER A 252 -16.72 0.30 -2.66
C SER A 252 -17.10 -0.90 -3.54
N ALA A 253 -18.39 -1.28 -3.51
CA ALA A 253 -18.94 -2.27 -4.44
C ALA A 253 -18.79 -1.84 -5.92
N GLN A 254 -18.86 -0.53 -6.20
CA GLN A 254 -18.63 0.01 -7.54
C GLN A 254 -17.17 -0.20 -7.98
N THR A 255 -16.22 0.02 -7.10
CA THR A 255 -14.80 -0.24 -7.37
C THR A 255 -14.54 -1.72 -7.65
N VAL A 256 -15.16 -2.62 -6.87
CA VAL A 256 -15.07 -4.07 -7.11
C VAL A 256 -15.65 -4.44 -8.48
N ALA A 257 -16.78 -3.83 -8.88
CA ALA A 257 -17.37 -4.06 -10.20
C ALA A 257 -16.43 -3.61 -11.33
N LEU A 258 -15.71 -2.50 -11.18
CA LEU A 258 -14.69 -2.08 -12.15
C LEU A 258 -13.53 -3.08 -12.23
N TYR A 259 -13.02 -3.57 -11.12
CA TYR A 259 -11.99 -4.62 -11.11
C TYR A 259 -12.47 -5.90 -11.81
N ARG A 260 -13.71 -6.34 -11.53
CA ARG A 260 -14.30 -7.51 -12.21
C ARG A 260 -14.43 -7.31 -13.72
N LYS A 261 -14.80 -6.11 -14.15
CA LYS A 261 -14.86 -5.77 -15.58
C LYS A 261 -13.48 -5.86 -16.24
N ILE A 262 -12.44 -5.31 -15.60
CA ILE A 262 -11.05 -5.35 -16.09
C ILE A 262 -10.50 -6.79 -16.06
N GLN A 263 -10.90 -7.60 -15.09
CA GLN A 263 -10.55 -9.01 -15.02
C GLN A 263 -11.19 -9.82 -16.14
N ALA A 264 -12.46 -9.57 -16.44
CA ALA A 264 -13.22 -10.30 -17.46
C ALA A 264 -12.61 -10.15 -18.86
N ASP A 265 -11.99 -9.02 -19.18
CA ASP A 265 -11.27 -8.82 -20.45
C ASP A 265 -9.77 -9.21 -20.38
N SER A 266 -9.36 -9.89 -19.31
CA SER A 266 -7.99 -10.36 -19.08
C SER A 266 -6.92 -9.26 -18.95
N SER A 267 -7.32 -8.02 -18.68
CA SER A 267 -6.41 -6.87 -18.54
C SER A 267 -5.96 -6.62 -17.07
N LEU A 268 -6.56 -7.32 -16.09
CA LEU A 268 -6.14 -7.21 -14.69
C LEU A 268 -4.87 -8.05 -14.49
N SER A 269 -3.70 -7.49 -14.73
CA SER A 269 -2.40 -8.14 -14.52
C SER A 269 -1.76 -7.82 -13.17
N VAL A 270 -2.60 -7.62 -12.16
CA VAL A 270 -2.24 -7.38 -10.76
C VAL A 270 -3.22 -8.12 -9.87
N ARG A 271 -2.74 -8.73 -8.77
CA ARG A 271 -3.61 -9.28 -7.73
C ARG A 271 -4.07 -8.16 -6.82
N ILE A 272 -5.37 -8.06 -6.63
CA ILE A 272 -5.97 -7.08 -5.73
C ILE A 272 -6.55 -7.79 -4.51
N PHE A 273 -6.06 -7.40 -3.33
CA PHE A 273 -6.65 -7.75 -2.05
C PHE A 273 -7.42 -6.54 -1.53
N GLY A 274 -8.74 -6.54 -1.72
CA GLY A 274 -9.61 -5.42 -1.37
C GLY A 274 -10.08 -5.49 0.07
N LEU A 275 -10.16 -4.33 0.72
CA LEU A 275 -10.86 -4.15 2.00
C LEU A 275 -12.05 -3.22 1.79
N TRP A 276 -13.22 -3.65 2.28
CA TRP A 276 -14.42 -2.81 2.24
C TRP A 276 -14.24 -1.55 3.08
N SER A 277 -14.70 -0.41 2.55
CA SER A 277 -14.84 0.80 3.36
C SER A 277 -15.94 0.60 4.39
N ALA A 278 -15.60 0.66 5.67
CA ALA A 278 -16.58 0.63 6.74
C ALA A 278 -16.81 2.03 7.29
N THR A 279 -18.06 2.45 7.34
CA THR A 279 -18.44 3.74 7.93
C THR A 279 -18.31 3.71 9.45
N ARG A 280 -18.27 4.89 10.08
CA ARG A 280 -18.02 5.05 11.53
C ARG A 280 -19.31 4.89 12.36
N SER A 281 -20.16 3.90 12.02
CA SER A 281 -21.37 3.62 12.79
C SER A 281 -21.61 2.12 12.96
N VAL A 282 -22.13 1.74 14.11
CA VAL A 282 -22.47 0.34 14.44
C VAL A 282 -23.52 -0.20 13.47
N ALA A 283 -24.55 0.59 13.15
CA ALA A 283 -25.59 0.16 12.22
C ALA A 283 -25.04 -0.15 10.82
N ALA A 284 -24.14 0.70 10.32
CA ALA A 284 -23.50 0.44 9.03
C ALA A 284 -22.54 -0.76 9.07
N ALA A 285 -21.87 -1.00 10.20
CA ALA A 285 -21.07 -2.21 10.38
C ALA A 285 -21.94 -3.47 10.37
N GLN A 286 -23.10 -3.46 11.05
CA GLN A 286 -24.08 -4.55 11.02
C GLN A 286 -24.57 -4.84 9.60
N GLN A 287 -24.93 -3.79 8.87
CA GLN A 287 -25.37 -3.92 7.48
C GLN A 287 -24.26 -4.52 6.61
N LEU A 288 -23.02 -4.00 6.70
CA LEU A 288 -21.90 -4.51 5.92
C LEU A 288 -21.62 -5.99 6.23
N ILE A 289 -21.69 -6.40 7.50
CA ILE A 289 -21.54 -7.80 7.90
C ILE A 289 -22.65 -8.65 7.26
N ALA A 290 -23.89 -8.23 7.37
CA ALA A 290 -25.03 -8.96 6.81
C ALA A 290 -24.92 -9.13 5.29
N GLU A 291 -24.48 -8.10 4.58
CA GLU A 291 -24.37 -8.11 3.12
C GLU A 291 -23.12 -8.83 2.60
N ARG A 292 -22.01 -8.79 3.34
CA ARG A 292 -20.67 -9.09 2.80
C ARG A 292 -19.89 -10.18 3.54
N ALA A 293 -20.22 -10.53 4.80
CA ALA A 293 -19.40 -11.48 5.56
C ALA A 293 -19.23 -12.83 4.86
N ALA A 294 -20.29 -13.32 4.20
CA ALA A 294 -20.26 -14.61 3.49
C ALA A 294 -19.25 -14.63 2.31
N THR A 295 -18.98 -13.47 1.70
CA THR A 295 -18.11 -13.33 0.52
C THR A 295 -16.79 -12.61 0.82
N THR A 296 -16.54 -12.29 2.09
CA THR A 296 -15.36 -11.54 2.55
C THR A 296 -14.53 -12.39 3.51
N ARG A 297 -14.25 -13.61 3.10
CA ARG A 297 -13.36 -14.51 3.85
C ARG A 297 -12.07 -14.67 3.09
N PRO A 298 -10.92 -14.38 3.71
CA PRO A 298 -9.63 -14.45 3.02
C PRO A 298 -9.31 -15.84 2.43
N TYR A 299 -9.87 -16.90 2.99
CA TYR A 299 -9.59 -18.29 2.59
C TYR A 299 -10.62 -18.89 1.63
N ASP A 300 -11.82 -18.34 1.61
CA ASP A 300 -12.92 -18.76 0.73
C ASP A 300 -13.03 -17.79 -0.45
N SER A 301 -11.90 -17.34 -0.96
CA SER A 301 -11.94 -16.71 -2.26
C SER A 301 -12.62 -17.71 -3.19
N THR A 302 -13.54 -17.27 -3.96
CA THR A 302 -14.35 -18.01 -4.95
C THR A 302 -13.51 -18.74 -6.02
N GLY A 303 -12.36 -19.31 -5.66
CA GLY A 303 -11.35 -19.85 -6.56
C GLY A 303 -10.55 -18.79 -7.32
N ASP A 304 -10.77 -17.52 -7.00
CA ASP A 304 -10.17 -16.37 -7.66
C ASP A 304 -9.09 -15.74 -6.77
N ASP A 305 -7.85 -16.09 -7.05
CA ASP A 305 -6.68 -15.53 -6.38
C ASP A 305 -6.23 -14.18 -6.97
N GLN A 306 -6.97 -13.63 -7.90
CA GLN A 306 -6.63 -12.38 -8.58
C GLN A 306 -7.35 -11.17 -7.99
N LEU A 307 -8.62 -11.32 -7.61
CA LEU A 307 -9.42 -10.32 -6.90
C LEU A 307 -10.04 -10.95 -5.67
N VAL A 308 -9.47 -10.67 -4.50
CA VAL A 308 -9.90 -11.20 -3.21
C VAL A 308 -10.46 -10.07 -2.36
N MET A 309 -11.69 -10.23 -1.85
CA MET A 309 -12.23 -9.33 -0.83
C MET A 309 -11.94 -9.92 0.54
N GLY A 310 -10.94 -9.36 1.24
CA GLY A 310 -10.35 -9.99 2.42
C GLY A 310 -10.86 -9.51 3.77
N GLY A 311 -11.44 -8.32 3.84
CA GLY A 311 -11.84 -7.74 5.12
C GLY A 311 -12.36 -6.32 5.03
N VAL A 312 -12.10 -5.54 6.08
CA VAL A 312 -12.59 -4.16 6.21
C VAL A 312 -11.46 -3.19 6.57
N LYS A 313 -11.58 -1.95 6.10
CA LYS A 313 -10.76 -0.80 6.48
C LYS A 313 -11.50 0.06 7.48
N LEU A 314 -10.83 0.37 8.60
CA LEU A 314 -11.28 1.32 9.61
C LEU A 314 -10.21 2.41 9.82
N TYR A 315 -10.56 3.46 10.58
CA TYR A 315 -9.68 4.58 10.92
C TYR A 315 -9.74 4.87 12.42
N ALA A 316 -8.59 4.91 13.09
CA ALA A 316 -8.49 5.27 14.49
C ALA A 316 -8.19 6.75 14.70
N ASP A 317 -7.37 7.35 13.83
CA ASP A 317 -6.92 8.74 13.97
C ASP A 317 -6.69 9.42 12.61
N GLY A 318 -6.06 10.60 12.65
CA GLY A 318 -5.65 11.38 11.49
C GLY A 318 -4.21 11.13 11.05
N SER A 319 -3.47 12.18 10.65
CA SER A 319 -2.13 12.06 10.05
C SER A 319 -1.05 12.86 10.76
N GLY A 320 0.21 12.44 10.52
CA GLY A 320 1.39 13.19 10.98
C GLY A 320 1.56 14.54 10.28
N GLY A 321 1.19 14.64 9.00
CA GLY A 321 1.25 15.90 8.24
C GLY A 321 0.26 16.94 8.74
N ALA A 322 -1.01 16.54 8.96
CA ALA A 322 -2.05 17.44 9.47
C ALA A 322 -1.90 17.74 10.97
N ARG A 323 -1.06 17.02 11.71
CA ARG A 323 -0.98 17.03 13.17
C ARG A 323 -2.30 16.64 13.85
N THR A 324 -2.99 15.69 13.24
CA THR A 324 -4.28 15.15 13.70
C THR A 324 -4.19 13.72 14.19
N ALA A 325 -3.05 13.03 14.02
CA ALA A 325 -2.83 11.72 14.61
C ALA A 325 -2.89 11.81 16.14
N TRP A 326 -3.53 10.81 16.78
CA TRP A 326 -3.86 10.83 18.20
C TRP A 326 -2.69 10.35 19.05
N LEU A 327 -2.10 11.30 19.78
CA LEU A 327 -0.88 11.13 20.56
C LEU A 327 -1.17 11.11 22.07
N SER A 328 -0.33 10.42 22.81
CA SER A 328 -0.29 10.43 24.28
C SER A 328 0.28 11.74 24.83
N THR A 329 1.17 12.41 24.08
CA THR A 329 1.79 13.68 24.43
C THR A 329 1.56 14.70 23.31
N PRO A 330 1.60 16.02 23.58
CA PRO A 330 1.34 17.04 22.56
C PRO A 330 2.29 16.95 21.37
N TRP A 331 1.82 17.43 20.21
CA TRP A 331 2.63 17.61 19.01
C TRP A 331 3.81 18.56 19.29
N SER A 332 4.96 18.26 18.70
CA SER A 332 6.14 19.12 18.78
C SER A 332 6.01 20.35 17.89
N ARG A 333 6.83 21.35 18.14
CA ARG A 333 6.97 22.52 17.25
C ARG A 333 7.62 22.10 15.95
N ASN A 334 7.12 22.64 14.84
CA ASN A 334 7.65 22.43 13.50
C ASN A 334 7.91 23.79 12.80
N PHE A 335 7.71 23.88 11.49
CA PHE A 335 7.88 25.11 10.69
C PHE A 335 7.02 26.29 11.15
N ARG A 336 6.07 26.10 12.02
CA ARG A 336 5.09 27.05 12.48
C ARG A 336 4.92 26.98 13.97
N GLU A 337 4.06 27.86 14.47
CA GLU A 337 3.57 27.76 15.82
C GLU A 337 2.86 26.44 16.06
N VAL A 338 3.03 25.92 17.24
CA VAL A 338 2.36 24.72 17.72
C VAL A 338 0.91 25.07 18.07
N ASP A 339 0.01 24.15 17.89
CA ASP A 339 -1.40 24.28 18.23
C ASP A 339 -1.64 24.10 19.76
N GLY A 340 -0.80 24.70 20.61
CA GLY A 340 -0.92 24.61 22.07
C GLY A 340 -0.80 23.16 22.58
N ASP A 341 -1.81 22.68 23.32
CA ASP A 341 -1.88 21.30 23.85
C ASP A 341 -2.46 20.30 22.83
N ASN A 342 -2.27 20.54 21.56
CA ASN A 342 -2.76 19.66 20.51
C ASN A 342 -2.16 18.26 20.64
N HIS A 343 -3.00 17.26 20.92
CA HIS A 343 -2.67 15.83 20.93
C HIS A 343 -3.18 15.10 19.67
N GLY A 344 -3.71 15.83 18.71
CA GLY A 344 -4.55 15.23 17.69
C GLY A 344 -5.86 14.70 18.28
N TYR A 345 -6.58 13.88 17.55
CA TYR A 345 -7.87 13.37 18.01
C TYR A 345 -8.22 12.05 17.31
N PRO A 346 -9.06 11.20 17.95
CA PRO A 346 -9.52 9.99 17.31
C PRO A 346 -10.41 10.33 16.10
N ALA A 347 -10.39 9.49 15.07
CA ALA A 347 -11.18 9.67 13.86
C ALA A 347 -12.70 9.60 14.10
N GLY A 348 -13.12 9.13 15.25
CA GLY A 348 -14.50 8.99 15.71
C GLY A 348 -14.53 8.62 17.18
N ASN A 349 -15.68 8.15 17.70
CA ASN A 349 -15.75 7.66 19.08
C ASN A 349 -14.91 6.38 19.22
N PRO A 350 -13.91 6.33 20.12
CA PRO A 350 -13.02 5.18 20.27
C PRO A 350 -13.73 3.90 20.73
N ASP A 351 -14.77 3.99 21.57
CA ASP A 351 -15.52 2.84 22.02
C ASP A 351 -16.39 2.24 20.90
N THR A 352 -16.91 3.11 20.03
CA THR A 352 -17.60 2.66 18.79
C THR A 352 -16.62 1.92 17.89
N LEU A 353 -15.40 2.40 17.71
CA LEU A 353 -14.36 1.72 16.93
C LEU A 353 -14.05 0.33 17.52
N ARG A 354 -13.86 0.24 18.84
CA ARG A 354 -13.62 -1.03 19.56
C ARG A 354 -14.76 -2.02 19.32
N LEU A 355 -16.00 -1.57 19.45
CA LEU A 355 -17.18 -2.40 19.20
C LEU A 355 -17.21 -2.88 17.75
N MET A 356 -16.95 -2.02 16.78
CA MET A 356 -16.91 -2.40 15.35
C MET A 356 -15.80 -3.42 15.06
N ILE A 357 -14.60 -3.23 15.62
CA ILE A 357 -13.49 -4.20 15.51
C ILE A 357 -13.95 -5.58 16.00
N ARG A 358 -14.57 -5.64 17.18
CA ARG A 358 -15.10 -6.87 17.75
C ARG A 358 -16.16 -7.51 16.84
N MET A 359 -17.12 -6.75 16.33
CA MET A 359 -18.18 -7.25 15.45
C MET A 359 -17.62 -7.86 14.16
N PHE A 360 -16.69 -7.19 13.47
CA PHE A 360 -16.06 -7.72 12.27
C PHE A 360 -15.22 -8.96 12.57
N HIS A 361 -14.49 -8.95 13.70
CA HIS A 361 -13.75 -10.12 14.17
C HIS A 361 -14.66 -11.32 14.42
N GLU A 362 -15.77 -11.13 15.14
CA GLU A 362 -16.78 -12.19 15.43
C GLU A 362 -17.40 -12.73 14.13
N ALA A 363 -17.57 -11.89 13.11
CA ALA A 363 -18.00 -12.28 11.77
C ALA A 363 -16.93 -13.03 10.95
N GLY A 364 -15.71 -13.21 11.49
CA GLY A 364 -14.59 -13.88 10.79
C GLY A 364 -13.94 -13.04 9.70
N MET A 365 -14.12 -11.73 9.70
CA MET A 365 -13.53 -10.82 8.74
C MET A 365 -12.16 -10.31 9.22
N HIS A 366 -11.20 -10.19 8.30
CA HIS A 366 -9.96 -9.47 8.55
C HIS A 366 -10.27 -7.98 8.77
N VAL A 367 -9.61 -7.36 9.74
CA VAL A 367 -9.75 -5.94 10.05
C VAL A 367 -8.39 -5.28 9.95
N SER A 368 -8.26 -4.23 9.13
CA SER A 368 -7.08 -3.36 9.11
C SER A 368 -7.49 -1.94 9.50
N VAL A 369 -6.81 -1.37 10.49
CA VAL A 369 -7.14 -0.04 11.04
C VAL A 369 -5.99 0.92 10.80
N HIS A 370 -6.30 2.06 10.16
CA HIS A 370 -5.38 3.19 10.06
C HIS A 370 -5.07 3.73 11.45
N SER A 371 -3.80 3.76 11.82
CA SER A 371 -3.32 4.20 13.13
C SER A 371 -1.90 4.73 13.03
N ILE A 372 -1.71 6.01 13.26
CA ILE A 372 -0.43 6.71 13.15
C ILE A 372 0.15 7.07 14.51
N GLY A 373 -0.65 7.70 15.38
CA GLY A 373 -0.25 8.11 16.71
C GLY A 373 -0.13 6.95 17.69
N ASP A 374 0.77 7.07 18.67
CA ASP A 374 1.02 6.06 19.68
C ASP A 374 -0.26 5.69 20.46
N ARG A 375 -1.07 6.67 20.85
CA ARG A 375 -2.32 6.44 21.55
C ARG A 375 -3.37 5.72 20.69
N ALA A 376 -3.43 6.03 19.39
CA ALA A 376 -4.32 5.35 18.46
C ALA A 376 -3.88 3.89 18.25
N ILE A 377 -2.57 3.65 18.12
CA ILE A 377 -2.02 2.31 17.95
C ILE A 377 -2.30 1.46 19.19
N ASP A 378 -2.03 1.98 20.41
CA ASP A 378 -2.36 1.30 21.66
C ASP A 378 -3.84 0.93 21.74
N TRP A 379 -4.73 1.86 21.41
CA TRP A 379 -6.17 1.60 21.42
C TRP A 379 -6.58 0.45 20.47
N VAL A 380 -5.98 0.40 19.29
CA VAL A 380 -6.28 -0.62 18.27
C VAL A 380 -5.74 -1.98 18.67
N VAL A 381 -4.49 -2.08 19.13
CA VAL A 381 -3.90 -3.36 19.53
C VAL A 381 -4.59 -3.95 20.76
N ASP A 382 -5.02 -3.10 21.71
CA ASP A 382 -5.82 -3.52 22.86
C ASP A 382 -7.20 -3.99 22.44
N SER A 383 -7.84 -3.32 21.48
CA SER A 383 -9.13 -3.76 20.91
C SER A 383 -9.01 -5.12 20.21
N TYR A 384 -7.92 -5.38 19.50
CA TYR A 384 -7.65 -6.70 18.92
C TYR A 384 -7.41 -7.76 19.99
N ALA A 385 -6.61 -7.43 21.02
CA ALA A 385 -6.35 -8.35 22.12
C ALA A 385 -7.62 -8.71 22.88
N GLU A 386 -8.51 -7.74 23.09
CA GLU A 386 -9.82 -7.96 23.74
C GLU A 386 -10.72 -8.86 22.87
N ALA A 387 -10.86 -8.55 21.58
CA ALA A 387 -11.69 -9.33 20.65
C ALA A 387 -11.20 -10.78 20.54
N LEU A 388 -9.89 -10.98 20.38
CA LEU A 388 -9.26 -12.30 20.28
C LEU A 388 -9.34 -13.10 21.59
N ARG A 389 -9.32 -12.45 22.75
CA ARG A 389 -9.52 -13.10 24.04
C ARG A 389 -10.96 -13.54 24.23
N ALA A 390 -11.92 -12.70 23.83
CA ALA A 390 -13.35 -12.97 23.96
C ALA A 390 -13.83 -14.04 22.94
N SER A 391 -13.25 -14.06 21.73
CA SER A 391 -13.60 -14.99 20.64
C SER A 391 -12.32 -15.45 19.92
N PRO A 392 -11.59 -16.45 20.46
CA PRO A 392 -10.32 -16.89 19.88
C PRO A 392 -10.48 -17.39 18.44
N LYS A 393 -9.90 -16.66 17.47
CA LYS A 393 -9.86 -17.01 16.04
C LYS A 393 -8.45 -16.79 15.53
N ARG A 394 -7.75 -17.90 15.26
CA ARG A 394 -6.40 -17.83 14.71
C ARG A 394 -6.43 -17.56 13.21
N GLY A 395 -5.50 -16.74 12.73
CA GLY A 395 -5.25 -16.57 11.30
C GLY A 395 -6.09 -15.49 10.62
N LEU A 396 -6.81 -14.64 11.35
CA LEU A 396 -7.48 -13.49 10.74
C LEU A 396 -6.54 -12.34 10.37
N ARG A 397 -5.27 -12.42 10.79
CA ARG A 397 -4.16 -11.54 10.40
C ARG A 397 -4.49 -10.05 10.50
N HIS A 398 -5.27 -9.63 11.50
CA HIS A 398 -5.64 -8.22 11.70
C HIS A 398 -4.43 -7.31 11.58
N GLY A 399 -4.57 -6.18 10.85
CA GLY A 399 -3.50 -5.26 10.48
C GLY A 399 -3.60 -3.92 11.21
N ILE A 400 -2.45 -3.33 11.51
CA ILE A 400 -2.31 -1.95 11.99
C ILE A 400 -1.65 -1.15 10.87
N ILE A 401 -2.48 -0.43 10.09
CA ILE A 401 -2.00 0.34 8.95
C ILE A 401 -1.19 1.53 9.46
N HIS A 402 -0.07 1.76 8.82
CA HIS A 402 0.98 2.73 9.14
C HIS A 402 1.79 2.36 10.38
N ALA A 403 1.18 2.16 11.56
CA ALA A 403 1.91 1.84 12.79
C ALA A 403 3.20 2.68 12.93
N ASN A 404 3.11 4.00 12.68
CA ASN A 404 4.28 4.85 12.47
C ASN A 404 5.15 5.01 13.73
N ILE A 405 4.53 5.28 14.89
CA ILE A 405 5.24 5.54 16.16
C ILE A 405 4.63 4.72 17.30
N PRO A 406 4.63 3.38 17.21
CA PRO A 406 4.07 2.53 18.25
C PRO A 406 4.79 2.70 19.59
N SER A 407 4.05 2.64 20.68
CA SER A 407 4.60 2.50 22.04
C SER A 407 5.27 1.13 22.23
N ASP A 408 6.05 0.97 23.29
CA ASP A 408 6.62 -0.34 23.66
C ASP A 408 5.49 -1.33 24.00
N HIS A 409 4.41 -0.87 24.67
CA HIS A 409 3.20 -1.67 24.91
C HIS A 409 2.57 -2.19 23.60
N ALA A 410 2.42 -1.33 22.60
CA ALA A 410 1.90 -1.74 21.29
C ALA A 410 2.78 -2.79 20.62
N ILE A 411 4.11 -2.61 20.65
CA ILE A 411 5.07 -3.55 20.06
C ILE A 411 4.98 -4.92 20.74
N GLU A 412 5.00 -4.98 22.06
CA GLU A 412 4.86 -6.22 22.83
C GLU A 412 3.52 -6.91 22.56
N THR A 413 2.44 -6.12 22.51
CA THR A 413 1.11 -6.65 22.22
C THR A 413 1.01 -7.20 20.81
N MET A 414 1.49 -6.48 19.77
CA MET A 414 1.56 -6.98 18.40
C MET A 414 2.37 -8.27 18.29
N ALA A 415 3.55 -8.34 18.93
CA ALA A 415 4.39 -9.53 18.92
C ALA A 415 3.66 -10.75 19.52
N ARG A 416 2.96 -10.56 20.63
CA ARG A 416 2.13 -11.59 21.25
C ARG A 416 0.98 -12.02 20.33
N LEU A 417 0.26 -11.07 19.73
CA LEU A 417 -0.85 -11.36 18.83
C LEU A 417 -0.38 -12.11 17.58
N GLN A 418 0.77 -11.78 17.02
CA GLN A 418 1.34 -12.54 15.88
C GLN A 418 1.65 -13.98 16.26
N ARG A 419 2.31 -14.19 17.39
CA ARG A 419 2.71 -15.52 17.85
C ARG A 419 1.49 -16.38 18.21
N ASP A 420 0.56 -15.85 18.99
CA ASP A 420 -0.50 -16.62 19.61
C ASP A 420 -1.74 -16.77 18.73
N PHE A 421 -2.04 -15.77 17.88
CA PHE A 421 -3.28 -15.72 17.09
C PHE A 421 -3.08 -15.53 15.58
N ASP A 422 -1.85 -15.35 15.12
CA ASP A 422 -1.58 -14.96 13.73
C ASP A 422 -2.37 -13.69 13.35
N ALA A 423 -2.22 -12.63 14.17
CA ALA A 423 -2.88 -11.33 14.06
C ALA A 423 -1.97 -10.20 14.59
N GLY A 424 -2.36 -8.92 14.45
CA GLY A 424 -1.56 -7.80 14.96
C GLY A 424 -0.38 -7.45 14.06
N TYR A 425 -0.55 -7.50 12.75
CA TYR A 425 0.51 -7.22 11.78
C TYR A 425 0.64 -5.72 11.49
N PRO A 426 1.80 -5.09 11.75
CA PRO A 426 2.04 -3.74 11.28
C PRO A 426 2.17 -3.69 9.76
N GLU A 427 1.59 -2.65 9.16
CA GLU A 427 1.63 -2.34 7.74
C GLU A 427 2.28 -0.96 7.54
N PRO A 428 3.55 -0.76 7.93
CA PRO A 428 4.23 0.52 7.83
C PRO A 428 4.54 0.88 6.38
N SER A 429 4.73 2.18 6.16
CA SER A 429 5.18 2.72 4.89
C SER A 429 6.61 3.25 5.03
N ALA A 430 7.60 2.48 4.59
CA ALA A 430 9.00 2.91 4.64
C ALA A 430 9.22 4.19 3.82
N THR A 431 8.46 4.37 2.75
CA THR A 431 8.45 5.60 1.95
C THR A 431 8.02 6.84 2.72
N PHE A 432 7.33 6.71 3.86
CA PHE A 432 7.02 7.85 4.73
C PHE A 432 8.28 8.46 5.33
N THR A 433 9.26 7.64 5.71
CA THR A 433 10.56 8.15 6.18
C THR A 433 11.26 8.96 5.09
N TRP A 434 11.21 8.50 3.86
CA TRP A 434 11.80 9.19 2.72
C TRP A 434 10.97 10.41 2.28
N TRP A 435 9.73 10.17 1.88
CA TRP A 435 8.89 11.16 1.19
C TRP A 435 8.28 12.20 2.12
N LEU A 436 7.87 11.79 3.32
CA LEU A 436 7.25 12.65 4.32
C LEU A 436 8.19 12.97 5.48
N GLY A 437 9.38 12.35 5.52
CA GLY A 437 10.27 12.40 6.67
C GLY A 437 10.66 13.80 7.10
N ASP A 438 10.87 14.70 6.16
CA ASP A 438 11.18 16.10 6.45
C ASP A 438 10.04 16.79 7.23
N THR A 439 8.79 16.61 6.81
CA THR A 439 7.61 17.17 7.48
C THR A 439 7.30 16.42 8.79
N TYR A 440 7.38 15.10 8.77
CA TYR A 440 7.07 14.26 9.92
C TYR A 440 8.06 14.45 11.07
N ALA A 441 9.36 14.56 10.77
CA ALA A 441 10.38 14.81 11.78
C ALA A 441 10.10 16.10 12.56
N GLY A 442 9.80 17.18 11.85
CA GLY A 442 9.44 18.45 12.49
C GLY A 442 8.15 18.36 13.33
N ASN A 443 7.14 17.69 12.81
CA ASN A 443 5.85 17.58 13.49
C ASN A 443 5.93 16.68 14.73
N PHE A 444 6.56 15.49 14.65
CA PHE A 444 6.69 14.57 15.77
C PHE A 444 7.72 15.02 16.81
N GLY A 445 8.74 15.77 16.42
CA GLY A 445 9.92 16.11 17.22
C GLY A 445 10.93 14.96 17.30
N ASP A 446 12.18 15.29 17.65
CA ASP A 446 13.34 14.42 17.49
C ASP A 446 13.17 13.02 18.08
N ALA A 447 12.75 12.93 19.34
CA ALA A 447 12.67 11.64 20.04
C ALA A 447 11.69 10.66 19.38
N ARG A 448 10.49 11.14 18.99
CA ARG A 448 9.49 10.31 18.33
C ARG A 448 9.85 10.02 16.87
N ALA A 449 10.39 11.03 16.21
CA ALA A 449 10.74 10.96 14.82
C ALA A 449 11.86 9.93 14.55
N LEU A 450 12.86 9.81 15.42
CA LEU A 450 13.93 8.79 15.30
C LEU A 450 13.38 7.35 15.37
N ARG A 451 12.22 7.15 15.97
CA ARG A 451 11.51 5.85 16.05
C ARG A 451 10.45 5.66 14.97
N LEU A 452 10.31 6.61 14.03
CA LEU A 452 9.35 6.49 12.92
C LEU A 452 9.58 5.18 12.15
N ASN A 453 8.54 4.36 11.99
CA ASN A 453 8.62 3.05 11.35
C ASN A 453 9.74 2.17 11.95
N PRO A 454 9.56 1.59 13.15
CA PRO A 454 10.64 0.94 13.91
C PRO A 454 10.91 -0.49 13.42
N PHE A 455 11.41 -0.65 12.20
CA PHE A 455 11.58 -1.94 11.52
C PHE A 455 12.53 -2.89 12.25
N ALA A 456 13.69 -2.38 12.70
CA ALA A 456 14.64 -3.20 13.45
C ALA A 456 14.06 -3.62 14.80
N THR A 457 13.30 -2.75 15.47
CA THR A 457 12.59 -3.08 16.71
C THR A 457 11.53 -4.16 16.47
N TYR A 458 10.75 -4.11 15.40
CA TYR A 458 9.83 -5.21 15.04
C TYR A 458 10.59 -6.53 14.89
N ARG A 459 11.73 -6.53 14.17
CA ARG A 459 12.54 -7.76 14.00
C ARG A 459 13.11 -8.29 15.29
N ARG A 460 13.62 -7.43 16.19
CA ARG A 460 14.12 -7.85 17.52
C ARG A 460 13.03 -8.52 18.37
N ASN A 461 11.77 -8.12 18.18
CA ASN A 461 10.62 -8.74 18.86
C ASN A 461 10.02 -9.95 18.10
N GLY A 462 10.72 -10.49 17.11
CA GLY A 462 10.30 -11.67 16.34
C GLY A 462 9.14 -11.43 15.39
N MET A 463 8.79 -10.17 15.14
CA MET A 463 7.66 -9.79 14.28
C MET A 463 8.04 -9.78 12.80
N THR A 464 7.04 -10.05 11.97
CA THR A 464 7.04 -9.71 10.55
C THR A 464 6.11 -8.51 10.30
N TRP A 465 6.38 -7.78 9.24
CA TRP A 465 5.62 -6.61 8.80
C TRP A 465 5.58 -6.58 7.26
N ALA A 466 4.64 -5.85 6.69
CA ALA A 466 4.59 -5.69 5.24
C ALA A 466 4.59 -4.22 4.86
N ASN A 467 5.40 -3.88 3.85
CA ASN A 467 5.55 -2.50 3.43
C ASN A 467 4.46 -2.09 2.45
N GLY A 468 3.83 -0.96 2.72
CA GLY A 468 2.92 -0.28 1.81
C GLY A 468 3.47 1.07 1.36
N SER A 469 3.08 1.54 0.19
CA SER A 469 3.40 2.90 -0.27
C SER A 469 2.40 3.94 0.22
N ASP A 470 1.19 3.49 0.54
CA ASP A 470 0.04 4.37 0.71
C ASP A 470 -0.17 5.28 -0.53
N PHE A 471 0.19 4.76 -1.72
CA PHE A 471 -0.01 5.53 -2.94
C PHE A 471 -1.49 5.90 -3.05
N TYR A 472 -1.74 7.07 -3.22
CA TYR A 472 -1.18 8.27 -3.79
C TYR A 472 -0.45 9.24 -2.78
N VAL A 473 -0.27 8.85 -1.53
CA VAL A 473 0.43 9.66 -0.51
C VAL A 473 1.92 9.73 -0.80
N THR A 474 2.54 8.59 -1.12
CA THR A 474 3.93 8.50 -1.57
C THR A 474 4.02 7.76 -2.92
N PRO A 475 5.15 7.85 -3.62
CA PRO A 475 5.36 7.08 -4.85
C PRO A 475 5.20 5.57 -4.64
N PHE A 476 4.49 4.88 -5.56
CA PHE A 476 4.15 3.46 -5.42
C PHE A 476 5.27 2.45 -5.70
N PRO A 477 6.34 2.71 -6.51
CA PRO A 477 7.31 1.68 -6.80
C PRO A 477 7.89 1.05 -5.54
N ALA A 478 7.61 -0.25 -5.30
CA ALA A 478 7.97 -0.94 -4.06
C ALA A 478 9.49 -0.97 -3.81
N ARG A 479 10.33 -0.80 -4.86
CA ARG A 479 11.78 -0.62 -4.71
C ARG A 479 12.16 0.62 -3.90
N TYR A 480 11.32 1.68 -3.89
CA TYR A 480 11.53 2.84 -3.02
C TYR A 480 11.29 2.48 -1.56
N GLY A 481 10.24 1.70 -1.28
CA GLY A 481 9.97 1.20 0.08
C GLY A 481 11.08 0.27 0.58
N LEU A 482 11.56 -0.63 -0.29
CA LEU A 482 12.70 -1.50 0.01
C LEU A 482 13.94 -0.67 0.34
N TRP A 483 14.30 0.28 -0.54
CA TRP A 483 15.45 1.15 -0.33
C TRP A 483 15.31 2.02 0.93
N ALA A 484 14.16 2.63 1.16
CA ALA A 484 13.92 3.52 2.30
C ALA A 484 14.00 2.77 3.65
N ALA A 485 13.59 1.49 3.69
CA ALA A 485 13.72 0.67 4.89
C ALA A 485 15.19 0.37 5.25
N VAL A 486 16.07 0.33 4.24
CA VAL A 486 17.52 0.08 4.41
C VAL A 486 18.27 1.37 4.67
N SER A 487 18.05 2.41 3.84
CA SER A 487 18.83 3.65 3.84
C SER A 487 18.40 4.64 4.92
N ARG A 488 17.11 4.71 5.19
CA ARG A 488 16.52 5.71 6.10
C ARG A 488 16.75 7.16 5.68
N GLU A 489 17.07 7.40 4.41
CA GLU A 489 17.25 8.75 3.87
C GLU A 489 15.92 9.49 3.77
N THR A 490 15.93 10.78 4.12
CA THR A 490 14.82 11.70 3.84
C THR A 490 15.01 12.34 2.48
N LEU A 491 13.94 12.89 1.91
CA LEU A 491 13.96 13.38 0.52
C LEU A 491 14.86 14.62 0.35
N LEU A 492 14.78 15.57 1.27
CA LEU A 492 15.47 16.86 1.19
C LEU A 492 16.50 17.07 2.31
N GLY A 493 16.42 16.32 3.40
CA GLY A 493 17.30 16.49 4.56
C GLY A 493 17.11 17.85 5.26
N THR A 494 15.90 18.43 5.17
CA THR A 494 15.62 19.77 5.71
C THR A 494 15.37 19.79 7.21
N TRP A 495 15.20 18.63 7.82
CA TRP A 495 14.91 18.50 9.24
C TRP A 495 15.76 17.41 9.87
N GLY A 496 16.84 17.81 10.51
CA GLY A 496 17.78 16.90 11.14
C GLY A 496 18.74 16.21 10.15
N PRO A 497 19.57 15.30 10.65
CA PRO A 497 20.55 14.60 9.80
C PRO A 497 19.85 13.62 8.85
N THR A 498 20.42 13.44 7.66
CA THR A 498 20.05 12.37 6.74
C THR A 498 21.28 11.47 6.53
N PRO A 499 21.18 10.14 6.70
CA PRO A 499 20.00 9.33 7.03
C PRO A 499 19.48 9.57 8.46
N PHE A 500 18.22 9.21 8.67
CA PHE A 500 17.42 9.58 9.81
C PHE A 500 16.88 8.33 10.55
N GLY A 501 17.16 8.23 11.87
CA GLY A 501 16.71 7.08 12.67
C GLY A 501 17.30 5.75 12.20
N THR A 502 18.59 5.70 11.87
CA THR A 502 19.30 4.53 11.31
C THR A 502 19.33 3.31 12.22
N ALA A 503 19.12 3.48 13.53
CA ALA A 503 18.95 2.37 14.48
C ALA A 503 17.75 1.46 14.14
N GLU A 504 16.80 1.96 13.35
CA GLU A 504 15.63 1.23 12.90
C GLU A 504 15.75 0.73 11.45
N SER A 505 16.92 0.85 10.81
CA SER A 505 17.14 0.26 9.49
C SER A 505 17.21 -1.28 9.55
N VAL A 506 16.93 -1.91 8.41
CA VAL A 506 17.02 -3.37 8.24
C VAL A 506 17.88 -3.70 7.04
N ASP A 507 18.34 -4.95 6.95
CA ASP A 507 19.08 -5.44 5.79
C ASP A 507 18.17 -5.60 4.55
N VAL A 508 18.80 -5.69 3.38
CA VAL A 508 18.11 -5.78 2.09
C VAL A 508 17.22 -7.03 1.99
N LYS A 509 17.64 -8.17 2.56
CA LYS A 509 16.84 -9.41 2.55
C LYS A 509 15.55 -9.23 3.33
N THR A 510 15.64 -8.64 4.52
CA THR A 510 14.49 -8.30 5.35
C THR A 510 13.55 -7.33 4.61
N ALA A 511 14.10 -6.28 3.99
CA ALA A 511 13.31 -5.31 3.24
C ALA A 511 12.64 -5.93 2.01
N LEU A 512 13.32 -6.84 1.29
CA LEU A 512 12.75 -7.58 0.16
C LEU A 512 11.59 -8.50 0.60
N ARG A 513 11.73 -9.19 1.74
CA ARG A 513 10.64 -9.99 2.32
C ARG A 513 9.39 -9.16 2.63
N ALA A 514 9.56 -7.92 3.08
CA ALA A 514 8.46 -7.03 3.42
C ALA A 514 7.64 -6.55 2.19
N VAL A 515 8.22 -6.57 1.00
CA VAL A 515 7.56 -6.24 -0.28
C VAL A 515 7.29 -7.50 -1.14
N THR A 516 7.40 -8.69 -0.57
CA THR A 516 7.17 -9.97 -1.26
C THR A 516 6.42 -10.94 -0.36
N ILE A 517 7.10 -11.90 0.28
CA ILE A 517 6.45 -13.00 1.03
C ILE A 517 5.67 -12.52 2.25
N TRP A 518 6.13 -11.49 2.98
CA TRP A 518 5.39 -10.99 4.13
C TRP A 518 4.18 -10.15 3.70
N ALA A 519 4.28 -9.39 2.60
CA ALA A 519 3.13 -8.73 1.99
C ALA A 519 2.10 -9.77 1.48
N ALA A 520 2.57 -10.83 0.80
CA ALA A 520 1.71 -11.93 0.38
C ALA A 520 0.99 -12.58 1.57
N ARG A 521 1.67 -12.73 2.73
CA ARG A 521 1.06 -13.24 3.95
C ARG A 521 -0.09 -12.36 4.43
N GLN A 522 0.09 -11.05 4.47
CA GLN A 522 -0.98 -10.13 4.89
C GLN A 522 -2.12 -10.00 3.86
N MET A 523 -1.88 -10.46 2.63
CA MET A 523 -2.90 -10.62 1.59
C MET A 523 -3.48 -12.06 1.56
N PHE A 524 -3.10 -12.95 2.49
CA PHE A 524 -3.51 -14.35 2.55
C PHE A 524 -3.13 -15.19 1.31
N LEU A 525 -2.10 -14.78 0.60
CA LEU A 525 -1.63 -15.40 -0.64
C LEU A 525 -0.21 -16.00 -0.51
N ASP A 526 0.37 -16.07 0.69
CA ASP A 526 1.75 -16.53 0.94
C ASP A 526 2.03 -17.97 0.50
N GLN A 527 1.00 -18.81 0.42
CA GLN A 527 1.13 -20.17 -0.14
C GLN A 527 1.07 -20.18 -1.69
N LYS A 528 0.79 -19.05 -2.32
CA LYS A 528 0.52 -18.95 -3.76
C LYS A 528 1.46 -18.01 -4.50
N ILE A 529 1.98 -16.97 -3.84
CA ILE A 529 2.89 -15.94 -4.39
C ILE A 529 3.91 -15.47 -3.33
N GLY A 530 4.74 -14.52 -3.67
CA GLY A 530 5.65 -13.82 -2.77
C GLY A 530 7.00 -14.49 -2.55
N SER A 531 7.19 -15.72 -3.08
CA SER A 531 8.48 -16.38 -3.19
C SER A 531 8.53 -17.24 -4.46
N ILE A 532 9.74 -17.57 -4.94
CA ILE A 532 9.93 -18.40 -6.12
C ILE A 532 10.11 -19.85 -5.66
N GLU A 533 9.00 -20.56 -5.57
CA GLU A 533 8.91 -21.94 -5.11
C GLU A 533 8.01 -22.77 -6.02
N VAL A 534 8.30 -24.06 -6.16
CA VAL A 534 7.50 -24.98 -6.97
C VAL A 534 6.05 -25.00 -6.47
N GLY A 535 5.11 -24.90 -7.41
CA GLY A 535 3.67 -24.88 -7.15
C GLY A 535 3.08 -23.46 -7.02
N LYS A 536 3.88 -22.44 -6.72
CA LYS A 536 3.41 -21.04 -6.66
C LYS A 536 3.16 -20.48 -8.07
N TYR A 537 2.38 -19.41 -8.14
CA TYR A 537 2.18 -18.66 -9.37
C TYR A 537 3.49 -18.03 -9.84
N ALA A 538 3.69 -18.02 -11.15
CA ALA A 538 4.82 -17.35 -11.79
C ALA A 538 4.52 -15.84 -11.94
N ASP A 539 4.43 -15.15 -10.81
CA ASP A 539 4.42 -13.70 -10.70
C ASP A 539 5.85 -13.27 -10.37
N LEU A 540 6.57 -12.77 -11.35
CA LEU A 540 8.02 -12.61 -11.31
C LEU A 540 8.44 -11.27 -11.90
N ALA A 541 9.58 -10.74 -11.44
CA ALA A 541 10.20 -9.54 -11.99
C ALA A 541 11.69 -9.74 -12.29
N ILE A 542 12.16 -9.23 -13.42
CA ILE A 542 13.55 -9.30 -13.86
C ILE A 542 14.16 -7.90 -13.83
N TRP A 543 15.34 -7.78 -13.24
CA TRP A 543 15.99 -6.51 -12.93
C TRP A 543 17.34 -6.37 -13.59
N ASP A 544 17.75 -5.13 -13.85
CA ASP A 544 19.06 -4.79 -14.40
C ASP A 544 20.22 -4.95 -13.41
N ARG A 545 19.93 -5.07 -12.11
CA ARG A 545 20.92 -5.21 -11.02
C ARG A 545 20.46 -6.14 -9.91
N ASP A 546 21.43 -6.65 -9.15
CA ASP A 546 21.18 -7.58 -8.05
C ASP A 546 20.98 -6.82 -6.74
N PHE A 547 19.78 -6.94 -6.15
CA PHE A 547 19.44 -6.29 -4.89
C PHE A 547 20.34 -6.69 -3.73
N TYR A 548 20.86 -7.94 -3.71
CA TYR A 548 21.70 -8.39 -2.61
C TYR A 548 23.14 -7.88 -2.65
N THR A 549 23.61 -7.40 -3.80
CA THR A 549 25.01 -7.00 -4.00
C THR A 549 25.19 -5.54 -4.41
N VAL A 550 24.13 -4.88 -4.90
CA VAL A 550 24.20 -3.47 -5.30
C VAL A 550 24.38 -2.57 -4.06
N PRO A 551 25.17 -1.49 -4.14
CA PRO A 551 25.25 -0.52 -3.05
C PRO A 551 23.88 0.05 -2.68
N THR A 552 23.64 0.26 -1.38
CA THR A 552 22.33 0.73 -0.88
C THR A 552 21.81 1.96 -1.62
N ALA A 553 22.67 2.95 -1.89
CA ALA A 553 22.26 4.17 -2.61
C ALA A 553 21.70 3.92 -4.01
N GLN A 554 22.03 2.78 -4.64
CA GLN A 554 21.60 2.41 -5.99
C GLN A 554 20.39 1.47 -6.00
N LEU A 555 19.91 1.00 -4.85
CA LEU A 555 18.72 0.12 -4.78
C LEU A 555 17.50 0.79 -5.41
N LYS A 556 17.29 2.08 -5.14
CA LYS A 556 16.18 2.85 -5.69
C LYS A 556 16.23 3.04 -7.21
N ASP A 557 17.42 2.89 -7.81
CA ASP A 557 17.68 3.09 -9.24
C ASP A 557 17.55 1.80 -10.05
N ALA A 558 17.22 0.67 -9.40
CA ALA A 558 16.99 -0.60 -10.06
C ALA A 558 15.85 -0.46 -11.07
N ARG A 559 16.09 -0.90 -12.33
CA ARG A 559 15.08 -0.89 -13.39
C ARG A 559 14.52 -2.28 -13.59
N CYS A 560 13.19 -2.38 -13.60
CA CYS A 560 12.53 -3.59 -14.02
C CYS A 560 12.61 -3.74 -15.54
N LEU A 561 13.16 -4.85 -15.99
CA LEU A 561 13.32 -5.15 -17.42
C LEU A 561 12.14 -5.99 -17.95
N MET A 562 11.55 -6.82 -17.12
CA MET A 562 10.44 -7.68 -17.51
C MET A 562 9.61 -8.05 -16.28
N THR A 563 8.30 -8.09 -16.44
CA THR A 563 7.36 -8.55 -15.42
C THR A 563 6.49 -9.68 -15.97
N LEU A 564 6.38 -10.74 -15.19
CA LEU A 564 5.45 -11.83 -15.46
C LEU A 564 4.32 -11.81 -14.44
N PHE A 565 3.12 -12.05 -14.93
CA PHE A 565 1.92 -12.26 -14.13
C PHE A 565 1.22 -13.55 -14.60
N ASN A 566 0.98 -14.48 -13.68
CA ASN A 566 0.44 -15.80 -14.02
C ASN A 566 1.21 -16.48 -15.17
N GLY A 567 2.55 -16.39 -15.17
CA GLY A 567 3.43 -17.00 -16.18
C GLY A 567 3.43 -16.29 -17.54
N ARG A 568 2.66 -15.22 -17.73
CA ARG A 568 2.62 -14.42 -18.97
C ARG A 568 3.44 -13.15 -18.79
N ILE A 569 4.24 -12.78 -19.79
CA ILE A 569 4.95 -11.50 -19.82
C ILE A 569 3.93 -10.40 -20.02
N VAL A 570 3.82 -9.49 -19.04
CA VAL A 570 2.88 -8.34 -19.03
C VAL A 570 3.59 -7.01 -19.23
N HIS A 571 4.91 -6.97 -19.03
CA HIS A 571 5.78 -5.85 -19.32
C HIS A 571 7.15 -6.35 -19.76
N ALA A 572 7.75 -5.69 -20.75
CA ALA A 572 9.15 -5.89 -21.14
C ALA A 572 9.70 -4.61 -21.78
N THR A 573 10.91 -4.24 -21.39
CA THR A 573 11.66 -3.14 -22.00
C THR A 573 12.37 -3.61 -23.28
N SER A 574 12.88 -2.69 -24.08
CA SER A 574 13.64 -3.02 -25.32
C SER A 574 14.95 -3.78 -25.05
N ASP A 575 15.52 -3.62 -23.87
CA ASP A 575 16.76 -4.29 -23.41
C ASP A 575 16.48 -5.50 -22.48
N ALA A 576 15.21 -5.94 -22.42
CA ALA A 576 14.82 -7.15 -21.69
C ALA A 576 15.45 -8.41 -22.32
N PRO A 577 15.76 -9.45 -21.50
CA PRO A 577 16.28 -10.69 -22.03
C PRO A 577 15.27 -11.36 -22.97
N THR A 578 15.77 -11.85 -24.11
CA THR A 578 14.95 -12.49 -25.15
C THR A 578 15.33 -13.97 -25.31
N SER A 579 14.52 -14.69 -26.07
CA SER A 579 14.90 -16.02 -26.53
C SER A 579 16.08 -15.93 -27.50
N PRO A 580 17.02 -16.85 -27.44
CA PRO A 580 18.13 -16.92 -28.38
C PRO A 580 17.66 -17.15 -29.83
#